data_644b284012e74b0330ae65dca8715be4
#
_entry.id   644b284012e74b0330ae65dca8715be4
#
_cell.length_a   1.000
_cell.length_b   1.000
_cell.length_c   1.000
_cell.angle_alpha   90.00
_cell.angle_beta   90.00
_cell.angle_gamma   90.00
#
_symmetry.space_group_name_H-M   'P 1'
#
loop_
_entity.id
_entity.type
_entity.pdbx_description
1 polymer ?
#
loop_
_entity_poly.entity_id
_entity_poly.type
_entity_poly.pdbx_seq_one_letter_code
_entity_poly.pdbx_strand_id
1 'polypeptide(L)'
;VSSLMAIIQALGFMLGHGAGGIISRSLGNQDTHAATKFASTSFFTAMAVGAVLAVGGLATLPRFMMLLGSTDTILPHACAYARPILIAAPLMMSSLVMNNILRYEGKASFAMIGLVTGGVLNILLDPIFIFGFGMGTGGAGVATALSQSIGFCILLSMFLRGRTVSQFRITKVTRSARDFGLIFFNGAPSFGRQGLNSIGSMLLNVA
;
A
#
# COMPACT_ATOMS: atom_id res chain seq x y z
N VAL A 1 -8.24 -7.89 11.97
CA VAL A 1 -8.29 -6.88 10.89
C VAL A 1 -6.96 -6.17 10.73
N SER A 2 -6.26 -5.87 11.83
CA SER A 2 -4.90 -5.29 11.80
C SER A 2 -3.93 -6.13 10.96
N SER A 3 -4.09 -7.45 10.96
CA SER A 3 -3.26 -8.37 10.17
C SER A 3 -3.41 -8.14 8.67
N LEU A 4 -4.62 -7.84 8.18
CA LEU A 4 -4.85 -7.51 6.77
C LEU A 4 -4.12 -6.24 6.36
N MET A 5 -4.24 -5.19 7.17
CA MET A 5 -3.52 -3.93 6.95
C MET A 5 -2.01 -4.14 6.98
N ALA A 6 -1.53 -4.96 7.92
CA ALA A 6 -0.11 -5.30 8.02
C ALA A 6 0.42 -6.02 6.76
N ILE A 7 -0.35 -6.93 6.19
CA ILE A 7 0.01 -7.62 4.93
C ILE A 7 0.10 -6.62 3.77
N ILE A 8 -0.90 -5.76 3.61
CA ILE A 8 -0.93 -4.74 2.56
C ILE A 8 0.28 -3.80 2.71
N GLN A 9 0.54 -3.34 3.93
CA GLN A 9 1.68 -2.47 4.22
C GLN A 9 3.02 -3.17 4.01
N ALA A 10 3.17 -4.41 4.46
CA ALA A 10 4.42 -5.17 4.30
C ALA A 10 4.77 -5.36 2.83
N LEU A 11 3.81 -5.74 2.00
CA LEU A 11 4.01 -5.90 0.57
C LEU A 11 4.28 -4.56 -0.13
N GLY A 12 3.53 -3.51 0.23
CA GLY A 12 3.73 -2.17 -0.31
C GLY A 12 5.10 -1.59 0.04
N PHE A 13 5.54 -1.75 1.28
CA PHE A 13 6.88 -1.32 1.70
C PHE A 13 8.00 -2.16 1.08
N MET A 14 7.80 -3.45 0.94
CA MET A 14 8.77 -4.31 0.26
C MET A 14 9.04 -3.83 -1.17
N LEU A 15 7.99 -3.59 -1.93
CA LEU A 15 8.10 -3.08 -3.30
C LEU A 15 8.62 -1.64 -3.35
N GLY A 16 8.12 -0.78 -2.47
CA GLY A 16 8.52 0.63 -2.41
C GLY A 16 9.97 0.83 -2.00
N HIS A 17 10.43 0.18 -0.96
CA HIS A 17 11.83 0.27 -0.51
C HIS A 17 12.77 -0.48 -1.46
N GLY A 18 12.34 -1.62 -1.99
CA GLY A 18 13.13 -2.40 -2.94
C GLY A 18 13.44 -1.61 -4.20
N ALA A 19 12.44 -1.00 -4.80
CA ALA A 19 12.61 -0.12 -5.96
C ALA A 19 13.27 1.20 -5.60
N GLY A 20 12.91 1.80 -4.46
CA GLY A 20 13.40 3.10 -4.03
C GLY A 20 14.91 3.16 -3.89
N GLY A 21 15.52 2.15 -3.30
CA GLY A 21 16.98 2.07 -3.19
C GLY A 21 17.68 2.00 -4.55
N ILE A 22 17.11 1.29 -5.52
CA ILE A 22 17.63 1.22 -6.89
C ILE A 22 17.42 2.56 -7.60
N ILE A 23 16.24 3.16 -7.45
CA ILE A 23 15.90 4.46 -8.05
C ILE A 23 16.86 5.55 -7.54
N SER A 24 17.11 5.60 -6.23
CA SER A 24 18.01 6.57 -5.63
C SER A 24 19.44 6.46 -6.19
N ARG A 25 19.95 5.22 -6.33
CA ARG A 25 21.27 4.98 -6.93
C ARG A 25 21.30 5.39 -8.41
N SER A 26 20.26 5.05 -9.17
CA SER A 26 20.14 5.41 -10.58
C SER A 26 20.10 6.92 -10.78
N LEU A 27 19.39 7.65 -9.93
CA LEU A 27 19.35 9.10 -9.94
C LEU A 27 20.71 9.73 -9.56
N GLY A 28 21.43 9.14 -8.60
CA GLY A 28 22.79 9.55 -8.27
C GLY A 28 23.77 9.41 -9.44
N ASN A 29 23.54 8.42 -10.30
CA ASN A 29 24.29 8.21 -11.54
C ASN A 29 23.71 8.98 -12.75
N GLN A 30 22.72 9.85 -12.53
CA GLN A 30 22.00 10.59 -13.57
C GLN A 30 21.28 9.71 -14.60
N ASP A 31 21.01 8.46 -14.28
CA ASP A 31 20.27 7.52 -15.12
C ASP A 31 18.77 7.58 -14.83
N THR A 32 18.10 8.57 -15.41
CA THR A 32 16.65 8.75 -15.27
C THR A 32 15.84 7.64 -15.97
N HIS A 33 16.42 7.00 -16.98
CA HIS A 33 15.78 5.89 -17.68
C HIS A 33 15.64 4.66 -16.78
N ALA A 34 16.70 4.28 -16.07
CA ALA A 34 16.65 3.18 -15.10
C ALA A 34 15.72 3.52 -13.94
N ALA A 35 15.74 4.75 -13.41
CA ALA A 35 14.84 5.21 -12.37
C ALA A 35 13.36 5.07 -12.80
N THR A 36 13.01 5.52 -13.99
CA THR A 36 11.65 5.39 -14.56
C THR A 36 11.26 3.92 -14.76
N LYS A 37 12.18 3.09 -15.21
CA LYS A 37 11.96 1.64 -15.39
C LYS A 37 11.58 0.97 -14.07
N PHE A 38 12.36 1.15 -13.02
CA PHE A 38 12.10 0.56 -11.71
C PHE A 38 10.88 1.16 -11.01
N ALA A 39 10.65 2.47 -11.15
CA ALA A 39 9.46 3.12 -10.63
C ALA A 39 8.19 2.56 -11.27
N SER A 40 8.17 2.47 -12.59
CA SER A 40 7.04 1.88 -13.34
C SER A 40 6.82 0.42 -13.00
N THR A 41 7.89 -0.37 -12.93
CA THR A 41 7.82 -1.79 -12.58
C THR A 41 7.23 -2.00 -11.18
N SER A 42 7.71 -1.28 -10.17
CA SER A 42 7.22 -1.43 -8.80
C SER A 42 5.79 -0.94 -8.63
N PHE A 43 5.42 0.15 -9.30
CA PHE A 43 4.05 0.67 -9.27
C PHE A 43 3.05 -0.32 -9.87
N PHE A 44 3.29 -0.80 -11.08
CA PHE A 44 2.39 -1.75 -11.73
C PHE A 44 2.40 -3.11 -11.05
N THR A 45 3.53 -3.56 -10.51
CA THR A 45 3.61 -4.78 -9.70
C THR A 45 2.79 -4.65 -8.43
N ALA A 46 2.87 -3.52 -7.73
CA ALA A 46 2.06 -3.26 -6.54
C ALA A 46 0.57 -3.26 -6.86
N MET A 47 0.18 -2.66 -7.99
CA MET A 47 -1.21 -2.66 -8.45
C MET A 47 -1.69 -4.07 -8.79
N ALA A 48 -0.89 -4.86 -9.47
CA ALA A 48 -1.21 -6.25 -9.82
C ALA A 48 -1.31 -7.14 -8.58
N VAL A 49 -0.37 -7.07 -7.66
CA VAL A 49 -0.39 -7.83 -6.39
C VAL A 49 -1.57 -7.42 -5.53
N GLY A 50 -1.86 -6.12 -5.45
CA GLY A 50 -3.04 -5.61 -4.76
C GLY A 50 -4.35 -6.10 -5.38
N ALA A 51 -4.43 -6.17 -6.70
CA ALA A 51 -5.59 -6.71 -7.43
C ALA A 51 -5.76 -8.21 -7.16
N VAL A 52 -4.69 -8.99 -7.15
CA VAL A 52 -4.71 -10.42 -6.80
C VAL A 52 -5.17 -10.60 -5.36
N LEU A 53 -4.65 -9.81 -4.44
CA LEU A 53 -5.06 -9.84 -3.04
C LEU A 53 -6.54 -9.46 -2.88
N ALA A 54 -7.01 -8.45 -3.60
CA ALA A 54 -8.41 -8.02 -3.59
C ALA A 54 -9.34 -9.14 -4.09
N VAL A 55 -9.06 -9.71 -5.25
CA VAL A 55 -9.87 -10.77 -5.84
C VAL A 55 -9.84 -12.04 -4.98
N GLY A 56 -8.66 -12.50 -4.59
CA GLY A 56 -8.51 -13.70 -3.76
C GLY A 56 -9.10 -13.52 -2.37
N GLY A 57 -8.87 -12.37 -1.73
CA GLY A 57 -9.41 -12.05 -0.42
C GLY A 57 -10.94 -11.91 -0.42
N LEU A 58 -11.52 -11.27 -1.43
CA LEU A 58 -12.99 -11.14 -1.56
C LEU A 58 -13.66 -12.46 -1.90
N ALA A 59 -13.05 -13.28 -2.74
CA ALA A 59 -13.59 -14.60 -3.11
C ALA A 59 -13.63 -15.56 -1.92
N THR A 60 -12.69 -15.44 -0.98
CA THR A 60 -12.56 -16.31 0.20
C THR A 60 -12.66 -15.52 1.51
N LEU A 61 -13.41 -14.42 1.53
CA LEU A 61 -13.42 -13.45 2.62
C LEU A 61 -13.62 -14.06 4.02
N PRO A 62 -14.62 -14.94 4.29
CA PRO A 62 -14.78 -15.53 5.60
C PRO A 62 -13.59 -16.40 6.02
N ARG A 63 -13.11 -17.25 5.12
CA ARG A 63 -11.95 -18.12 5.38
C ARG A 63 -10.68 -17.33 5.57
N PHE A 64 -10.50 -16.27 4.76
CA PHE A 64 -9.35 -15.39 4.85
C PHE A 64 -9.31 -14.63 6.18
N MET A 65 -10.46 -14.13 6.65
CA MET A 65 -10.55 -13.47 7.96
C MET A 65 -10.32 -14.44 9.11
N MET A 66 -10.80 -15.68 9.02
CA MET A 66 -10.51 -16.72 10.03
C MET A 66 -9.02 -17.07 10.09
N LEU A 67 -8.36 -17.18 8.94
CA LEU A 67 -6.90 -17.37 8.87
C LEU A 67 -6.11 -16.22 9.50
N LEU A 68 -6.65 -14.99 9.44
CA LEU A 68 -6.05 -13.81 10.06
C LEU A 68 -6.39 -13.67 11.56
N GLY A 69 -7.01 -14.69 12.17
CA GLY A 69 -7.27 -14.76 13.60
C GLY A 69 -8.62 -14.19 14.04
N SER A 70 -9.59 -14.06 13.14
CA SER A 70 -10.97 -13.70 13.53
C SER A 70 -11.67 -14.90 14.17
N THR A 71 -12.41 -14.64 15.25
CA THR A 71 -13.31 -15.61 15.88
C THR A 71 -14.68 -15.56 15.22
N ASP A 72 -15.48 -16.62 15.37
CA ASP A 72 -16.83 -16.71 14.78
C ASP A 72 -17.73 -15.53 15.19
N THR A 73 -17.56 -15.04 16.41
CA THR A 73 -18.33 -13.91 16.94
C THR A 73 -17.98 -12.57 16.25
N ILE A 74 -16.71 -12.39 15.92
CA ILE A 74 -16.18 -11.14 15.32
C ILE A 74 -16.20 -11.20 13.79
N LEU A 75 -16.34 -12.37 13.22
CA LEU A 75 -16.24 -12.62 11.79
C LEU A 75 -17.13 -11.70 10.92
N PRO A 76 -18.43 -11.47 11.23
CA PRO A 76 -19.27 -10.57 10.44
C PRO A 76 -18.73 -9.15 10.41
N HIS A 77 -18.27 -8.64 11.56
CA HIS A 77 -17.69 -7.29 11.66
C HIS A 77 -16.33 -7.18 10.97
N ALA A 78 -15.51 -8.22 11.08
CA ALA A 78 -14.23 -8.30 10.38
C ALA A 78 -14.41 -8.31 8.86
N CYS A 79 -15.38 -9.05 8.35
CA CYS A 79 -15.72 -9.09 6.93
C CYS A 79 -16.26 -7.73 6.43
N ALA A 80 -17.13 -7.10 7.21
CA ALA A 80 -17.66 -5.77 6.87
C ALA A 80 -16.58 -4.70 6.77
N TYR A 81 -15.60 -4.75 7.67
CA TYR A 81 -14.44 -3.84 7.63
C TYR A 81 -13.45 -4.18 6.50
N ALA A 82 -13.17 -5.46 6.29
CA ALA A 82 -12.16 -5.91 5.33
C ALA A 82 -12.59 -5.75 3.88
N ARG A 83 -13.88 -5.86 3.60
CA ARG A 83 -14.41 -5.80 2.21
C ARG A 83 -14.03 -4.50 1.48
N PRO A 84 -14.32 -3.29 2.00
CA PRO A 84 -13.90 -2.06 1.35
C PRO A 84 -12.38 -1.93 1.24
N ILE A 85 -11.64 -2.37 2.24
CA ILE A 85 -10.17 -2.31 2.25
C ILE A 85 -9.58 -3.22 1.18
N LEU A 86 -10.11 -4.43 0.99
CA LEU A 86 -9.66 -5.32 -0.08
C LEU A 86 -9.94 -4.74 -1.47
N ILE A 87 -11.09 -4.10 -1.66
CA ILE A 87 -11.41 -3.40 -2.92
C ILE A 87 -10.39 -2.28 -3.19
N ALA A 88 -9.97 -1.57 -2.16
CA ALA A 88 -8.99 -0.49 -2.26
C ALA A 88 -7.52 -0.97 -2.18
N ALA A 89 -7.25 -2.25 -1.94
CA ALA A 89 -5.91 -2.78 -1.77
C ALA A 89 -4.94 -2.45 -2.92
N PRO A 90 -5.32 -2.53 -4.21
CA PRO A 90 -4.44 -2.13 -5.31
C PRO A 90 -4.01 -0.66 -5.20
N LEU A 91 -4.95 0.22 -4.88
CA LEU A 91 -4.68 1.65 -4.71
C LEU A 91 -3.82 1.93 -3.48
N MET A 92 -4.08 1.24 -2.37
CA MET A 92 -3.31 1.38 -1.14
C MET A 92 -1.86 0.95 -1.32
N MET A 93 -1.61 -0.21 -1.94
CA MET A 93 -0.25 -0.69 -2.20
C MET A 93 0.50 0.22 -3.16
N SER A 94 -0.14 0.66 -4.22
CA SER A 94 0.45 1.59 -5.19
C SER A 94 0.75 2.95 -4.56
N SER A 95 -0.10 3.43 -3.68
CA SER A 95 0.12 4.66 -2.91
C SER A 95 1.36 4.56 -2.01
N LEU A 96 1.55 3.43 -1.33
CA LEU A 96 2.75 3.19 -0.53
C LEU A 96 4.02 3.18 -1.37
N VAL A 97 3.98 2.56 -2.54
CA VAL A 97 5.11 2.57 -3.49
C VAL A 97 5.42 3.99 -3.95
N MET A 98 4.41 4.76 -4.37
CA MET A 98 4.59 6.16 -4.79
C MET A 98 5.17 7.03 -3.67
N ASN A 99 4.67 6.85 -2.44
CA ASN A 99 5.15 7.59 -1.27
C ASN A 99 6.64 7.30 -1.01
N ASN A 100 7.05 6.04 -1.09
CA ASN A 100 8.44 5.66 -0.93
C ASN A 100 9.32 6.19 -2.05
N ILE A 101 8.90 6.08 -3.31
CA ILE A 101 9.65 6.62 -4.45
C ILE A 101 9.91 8.12 -4.27
N LEU A 102 8.89 8.90 -3.88
CA LEU A 102 9.06 10.34 -3.62
C LEU A 102 10.09 10.64 -2.54
N ARG A 103 10.13 9.83 -1.48
CA ARG A 103 11.14 9.96 -0.41
C ARG A 103 12.55 9.68 -0.94
N TYR A 104 12.71 8.64 -1.74
CA TYR A 104 14.00 8.29 -2.33
C TYR A 104 14.45 9.26 -3.42
N GLU A 105 13.53 9.97 -4.05
CA GLU A 105 13.84 11.09 -4.95
C GLU A 105 14.20 12.41 -4.22
N GLY A 106 14.19 12.41 -2.89
CA GLY A 106 14.42 13.61 -2.08
C GLY A 106 13.21 14.54 -1.97
N LYS A 107 12.03 14.10 -2.44
CA LYS A 107 10.80 14.90 -2.43
C LYS A 107 9.86 14.47 -1.27
N ALA A 108 10.43 14.38 -0.08
CA ALA A 108 9.71 13.95 1.11
C ALA A 108 8.48 14.82 1.42
N SER A 109 8.55 16.14 1.13
CA SER A 109 7.42 17.06 1.34
C SER A 109 6.19 16.65 0.53
N PHE A 110 6.37 16.23 -0.72
CA PHE A 110 5.26 15.74 -1.55
C PHE A 110 4.69 14.42 -1.03
N ALA A 111 5.56 13.53 -0.56
CA ALA A 111 5.13 12.28 0.07
C ALA A 111 4.28 12.55 1.32
N MET A 112 4.66 13.54 2.13
CA MET A 112 3.91 13.96 3.32
C MET A 112 2.53 14.53 2.99
N ILE A 113 2.38 15.28 1.91
CA ILE A 113 1.07 15.82 1.48
C ILE A 113 0.08 14.67 1.27
N GLY A 114 0.44 13.65 0.54
CA GLY A 114 -0.43 12.48 0.31
C GLY A 114 -0.78 11.74 1.60
N LEU A 115 0.23 11.53 2.46
CA LEU A 115 0.06 10.81 3.72
C LEU A 115 -0.83 11.59 4.71
N VAL A 116 -0.55 12.87 4.92
CA VAL A 116 -1.29 13.72 5.86
C VAL A 116 -2.72 13.92 5.38
N THR A 117 -2.93 14.16 4.10
CA THR A 117 -4.28 14.29 3.54
C THR A 117 -5.10 13.01 3.75
N GLY A 118 -4.51 11.84 3.47
CA GLY A 118 -5.16 10.56 3.73
C GLY A 118 -5.53 10.38 5.20
N GLY A 119 -4.62 10.71 6.11
CA GLY A 119 -4.85 10.63 7.57
C GLY A 119 -5.94 11.58 8.06
N VAL A 120 -5.89 12.83 7.65
CA VAL A 120 -6.91 13.84 8.02
C VAL A 120 -8.28 13.44 7.47
N LEU A 121 -8.36 13.01 6.22
CA LEU A 121 -9.62 12.56 5.63
C LEU A 121 -10.18 11.33 6.37
N ASN A 122 -9.33 10.40 6.78
CA ASN A 122 -9.76 9.25 7.56
C ASN A 122 -10.41 9.68 8.88
N ILE A 123 -9.75 10.57 9.62
CA ILE A 123 -10.28 11.11 10.88
C ILE A 123 -11.63 11.82 10.68
N LEU A 124 -11.81 12.52 9.57
CA LEU A 124 -13.08 13.24 9.28
C LEU A 124 -14.18 12.30 8.79
N LEU A 125 -13.82 11.30 7.98
CA LEU A 125 -14.78 10.38 7.38
C LEU A 125 -15.23 9.27 8.34
N ASP A 126 -14.39 8.83 9.26
CA ASP A 126 -14.74 7.81 10.24
C ASP A 126 -16.03 8.13 11.01
N PRO A 127 -16.20 9.30 11.67
CA PRO A 127 -17.44 9.61 12.37
C PRO A 127 -18.65 9.70 11.44
N ILE A 128 -18.45 10.20 10.22
CA ILE A 128 -19.53 10.37 9.24
C ILE A 128 -20.08 9.00 8.82
N PHE A 129 -19.21 8.06 8.48
CA PHE A 129 -19.65 6.73 8.04
C PHE A 129 -20.09 5.84 9.19
N ILE A 130 -19.43 5.93 10.35
CA ILE A 130 -19.76 5.09 11.51
C ILE A 130 -21.08 5.53 12.13
N PHE A 131 -21.25 6.81 12.41
CA PHE A 131 -22.40 7.36 13.14
C PHE A 131 -23.42 8.02 12.21
N GLY A 132 -22.99 8.81 11.23
CA GLY A 132 -23.90 9.52 10.33
C GLY A 132 -24.70 8.60 9.42
N PHE A 133 -24.04 7.59 8.84
CA PHE A 133 -24.70 6.55 8.01
C PHE A 133 -25.03 5.28 8.77
N GLY A 134 -24.66 5.18 10.07
CA GLY A 134 -24.96 4.02 10.88
C GLY A 134 -24.30 2.70 10.42
N MET A 135 -23.20 2.78 9.67
CA MET A 135 -22.55 1.62 9.06
C MET A 135 -21.67 0.82 10.05
N GLY A 136 -21.43 1.36 11.25
CA GLY A 136 -20.62 0.68 12.25
C GLY A 136 -19.19 0.40 11.76
N THR A 137 -18.72 -0.83 11.97
CA THR A 137 -17.36 -1.26 11.56
C THR A 137 -17.15 -1.23 10.04
N GLY A 138 -18.19 -1.48 9.26
CA GLY A 138 -18.14 -1.35 7.81
C GLY A 138 -17.88 0.08 7.36
N GLY A 139 -18.44 1.06 8.08
CA GLY A 139 -18.21 2.48 7.86
C GLY A 139 -16.75 2.89 8.04
N ALA A 140 -16.09 2.39 9.07
CA ALA A 140 -14.66 2.60 9.28
C ALA A 140 -13.82 2.04 8.11
N GLY A 141 -14.18 0.87 7.60
CA GLY A 141 -13.53 0.29 6.42
C GLY A 141 -13.70 1.15 5.16
N VAL A 142 -14.91 1.65 4.92
CA VAL A 142 -15.22 2.55 3.79
C VAL A 142 -14.47 3.86 3.93
N ALA A 143 -14.45 4.46 5.12
CA ALA A 143 -13.71 5.70 5.39
C ALA A 143 -12.21 5.53 5.10
N THR A 144 -11.61 4.44 5.55
CA THR A 144 -10.21 4.11 5.27
C THR A 144 -9.96 3.93 3.78
N ALA A 145 -10.80 3.16 3.09
CA ALA A 145 -10.68 2.92 1.66
C ALA A 145 -10.78 4.22 0.84
N LEU A 146 -11.73 5.09 1.16
CA LEU A 146 -11.90 6.38 0.50
C LEU A 146 -10.72 7.32 0.75
N SER A 147 -10.29 7.42 2.00
CA SER A 147 -9.15 8.27 2.39
C SER A 147 -7.87 7.86 1.67
N GLN A 148 -7.59 6.57 1.62
CA GLN A 148 -6.43 6.04 0.92
C GLN A 148 -6.54 6.22 -0.60
N SER A 149 -7.73 6.07 -1.17
CA SER A 149 -7.97 6.30 -2.60
C SER A 149 -7.76 7.76 -2.99
N ILE A 150 -8.19 8.69 -2.16
CA ILE A 150 -7.95 10.13 -2.36
C ILE A 150 -6.45 10.44 -2.25
N GLY A 151 -5.77 9.89 -1.25
CA GLY A 151 -4.32 10.00 -1.10
C GLY A 151 -3.58 9.45 -2.34
N PHE A 152 -4.02 8.31 -2.86
CA PHE A 152 -3.53 7.75 -4.12
C PHE A 152 -3.70 8.72 -5.30
N CYS A 153 -4.88 9.30 -5.47
CA CYS A 153 -5.14 10.25 -6.54
C CYS A 153 -4.25 11.50 -6.45
N ILE A 154 -4.01 12.00 -5.24
CA ILE A 154 -3.12 13.15 -5.00
C ILE A 154 -1.69 12.81 -5.40
N LEU A 155 -1.17 11.68 -4.93
CA LEU A 155 0.18 11.24 -5.27
C LEU A 155 0.31 10.97 -6.78
N LEU A 156 -0.66 10.28 -7.37
CA LEU A 156 -0.67 10.01 -8.81
C LEU A 156 -0.69 11.30 -9.63
N SER A 157 -1.44 12.31 -9.21
CA SER A 157 -1.46 13.61 -9.87
C SER A 157 -0.09 14.29 -9.89
N MET A 158 0.70 14.11 -8.83
CA MET A 158 2.08 14.64 -8.76
C MET A 158 2.99 13.96 -9.78
N PHE A 159 2.87 12.64 -9.94
CA PHE A 159 3.64 11.90 -10.95
C PHE A 159 3.20 12.27 -12.38
N LEU A 160 1.90 12.39 -12.63
CA LEU A 160 1.38 12.74 -13.96
C LEU A 160 1.69 14.17 -14.37
N ARG A 161 1.77 15.10 -13.42
CA ARG A 161 2.12 16.52 -13.68
C ARG A 161 3.63 16.75 -13.85
N GLY A 162 4.43 15.70 -13.87
CA GLY A 162 5.88 15.79 -14.05
C GLY A 162 6.63 16.45 -12.89
N ARG A 163 6.04 16.46 -11.69
CA ARG A 163 6.71 16.99 -10.48
C ARG A 163 7.72 16.01 -9.88
N THR A 164 7.81 14.83 -10.44
CA THR A 164 8.73 13.77 -10.05
C THR A 164 9.76 13.53 -11.13
N VAL A 165 10.93 13.01 -10.75
CA VAL A 165 11.97 12.65 -11.72
C VAL A 165 11.60 11.34 -12.43
N SER A 166 11.14 10.36 -11.69
CA SER A 166 10.62 9.09 -12.22
C SER A 166 9.20 9.28 -12.77
N GLN A 167 8.89 8.59 -13.86
CA GLN A 167 7.57 8.61 -14.48
C GLN A 167 7.01 7.18 -14.54
N PHE A 168 5.69 7.05 -14.54
CA PHE A 168 5.02 5.76 -14.70
C PHE A 168 4.64 5.55 -16.17
N ARG A 169 5.33 4.64 -16.84
CA ARG A 169 5.07 4.26 -18.23
C ARG A 169 4.95 2.75 -18.34
N ILE A 170 3.81 2.28 -18.81
CA ILE A 170 3.56 0.84 -19.02
C ILE A 170 4.60 0.24 -19.96
N THR A 171 5.01 0.98 -20.97
CA THR A 171 6.02 0.55 -21.96
C THR A 171 7.41 0.32 -21.36
N LYS A 172 7.69 0.93 -20.18
CA LYS A 172 8.98 0.81 -19.49
C LYS A 172 8.97 -0.19 -18.34
N VAL A 173 7.87 -0.90 -18.13
CA VAL A 173 7.82 -2.01 -17.17
C VAL A 173 8.77 -3.10 -17.64
N THR A 174 9.65 -3.55 -16.74
CA THR A 174 10.61 -4.61 -17.07
C THR A 174 9.88 -5.94 -17.30
N ARG A 175 10.42 -6.71 -18.25
CA ARG A 175 10.02 -8.10 -18.46
C ARG A 175 11.09 -9.08 -17.92
N SER A 176 12.15 -8.54 -17.34
CA SER A 176 13.25 -9.35 -16.83
C SER A 176 12.97 -9.84 -15.41
N ALA A 177 13.01 -11.14 -15.19
CA ALA A 177 12.92 -11.74 -13.86
C ALA A 177 14.03 -11.27 -12.93
N ARG A 178 15.20 -10.90 -13.46
CA ARG A 178 16.31 -10.35 -12.69
C ARG A 178 15.97 -9.03 -12.03
N ASP A 179 15.28 -8.14 -12.74
CA ASP A 179 14.89 -6.84 -12.21
C ASP A 179 13.84 -6.98 -11.10
N PHE A 180 12.88 -7.89 -11.26
CA PHE A 180 11.95 -8.26 -10.19
C PHE A 180 12.68 -8.84 -8.98
N GLY A 181 13.63 -9.73 -9.21
CA GLY A 181 14.47 -10.31 -8.17
C GLY A 181 15.26 -9.25 -7.40
N LEU A 182 15.78 -8.23 -8.07
CA LEU A 182 16.47 -7.09 -7.43
C LEU A 182 15.53 -6.28 -6.53
N ILE A 183 14.33 -6.01 -6.98
CA ILE A 183 13.31 -5.29 -6.19
C ILE A 183 12.96 -6.10 -4.93
N PHE A 184 12.67 -7.38 -5.09
CA PHE A 184 12.33 -8.25 -3.97
C PHE A 184 13.50 -8.42 -2.99
N PHE A 185 14.71 -8.63 -3.48
CA PHE A 185 15.90 -8.78 -2.66
C PHE A 185 16.21 -7.53 -1.84
N ASN A 186 16.15 -6.35 -2.46
CA ASN A 186 16.37 -5.08 -1.77
C ASN A 186 15.22 -4.72 -0.81
N GLY A 187 14.01 -5.20 -1.08
CA GLY A 187 12.84 -4.99 -0.24
C GLY A 187 12.67 -6.01 0.89
N ALA A 188 13.33 -7.16 0.81
CA ALA A 188 13.21 -8.23 1.79
C ALA A 188 13.48 -7.79 3.26
N PRO A 189 14.49 -6.97 3.57
CA PRO A 189 14.70 -6.47 4.93
C PRO A 189 13.50 -5.68 5.47
N SER A 190 12.84 -4.89 4.61
CA SER A 190 11.64 -4.12 5.00
C SER A 190 10.45 -5.02 5.29
N PHE A 191 10.27 -6.06 4.50
CA PHE A 191 9.25 -7.08 4.74
C PHE A 191 9.51 -7.82 6.06
N GLY A 192 10.75 -8.24 6.32
CA GLY A 192 11.15 -8.89 7.58
C GLY A 192 10.90 -8.01 8.80
N ARG A 193 11.27 -6.71 8.73
CA ARG A 193 11.02 -5.75 9.80
C ARG A 193 9.54 -5.57 10.09
N GLN A 194 8.71 -5.46 9.06
CA GLN A 194 7.27 -5.33 9.21
C GLN A 194 6.64 -6.59 9.80
N GLY A 195 7.10 -7.76 9.38
CA GLY A 195 6.69 -9.05 9.95
C GLY A 195 7.02 -9.17 11.44
N LEU A 196 8.24 -8.80 11.82
CA LEU A 196 8.66 -8.78 13.23
C LEU A 196 7.84 -7.82 14.08
N ASN A 197 7.54 -6.62 13.57
CA ASN A 197 6.67 -5.66 14.25
C ASN A 197 5.26 -6.23 14.45
N SER A 198 4.72 -6.92 13.45
CA SER A 198 3.40 -7.53 13.54
C SER A 198 3.36 -8.67 14.57
N ILE A 199 4.39 -9.51 14.59
CA ILE A 199 4.53 -10.58 15.60
C ILE A 199 4.69 -9.97 17.00
N GLY A 200 5.51 -8.94 17.16
CA GLY A 200 5.68 -8.23 18.43
C GLY A 200 4.36 -7.64 18.94
N SER A 201 3.58 -7.02 18.08
CA SER A 201 2.26 -6.48 18.43
C SER A 201 1.26 -7.59 18.80
N MET A 202 1.31 -8.73 18.12
CA MET A 202 0.47 -9.89 18.47
C MET A 202 0.82 -10.43 19.86
N LEU A 203 2.11 -10.57 20.16
CA LEU A 203 2.57 -11.06 21.47
C LEU A 203 2.18 -10.11 22.62
N LEU A 204 2.27 -8.80 22.39
CA LEU A 204 1.86 -7.79 23.37
C LEU A 204 0.35 -7.78 23.61
N ASN A 205 -0.46 -8.14 22.60
CA ASN A 205 -1.91 -8.21 22.76
C ASN A 205 -2.41 -9.48 23.44
N VAL A 206 -1.57 -10.51 23.55
CA VAL A 206 -1.90 -11.79 24.20
C VAL A 206 -1.40 -11.83 25.66
N ALA A 207 -0.45 -10.97 26.03
CA ALA A 207 0.05 -10.82 27.40
C ALA A 207 -0.82 -9.86 28.21
#